data_f37b4a76f1fdc3d34002e700ac87e877
#
_entry.id   f37b4a76f1fdc3d34002e700ac87e877
#
_cell.length_a   1.000
_cell.length_b   1.000
_cell.length_c   1.000
_cell.angle_alpha   90.00
_cell.angle_beta   90.00
_cell.angle_gamma   90.00
#
_symmetry.space_group_name_H-M   'P 1'
#
loop_
_entity.id
_entity.type
_entity.pdbx_description
1 polymer ?
#
loop_
_entity_poly.entity_id
_entity_poly.type
_entity_poly.pdbx_seq_one_letter_code
_entity_poly.pdbx_strand_id
1 'polypeptide(L)'
;MQSLQRVILVVAFGVSAVVACKEPLNVSNLNNPDRDRLLRTPGDVEALIGQLYQNFNNAVIGGSNDGLQPQLLTSGMESYSGNANFEMGPRGAIPRGNPHIPNGRGNPAQAGNLRDFQRLSVTARSASDGLRRLAASGFSLGSAAQDARAKAFGQFMLGLSLGHLGMIYDSAAIVAPTDDPEAIPPLSGYSTVDSTALAWVDSAEATINANTAVFGSLPNTWIKGNAPDAAGLIRIIRSYRARMRAAAARTPAERAAVDWNKVIADATNGITADLNVAMDPGAGWDVIWVAQHYLFQSWHQMWQFMVGFADTSGGFDAWLATAVANRAPFLVMTPDRRFPQGTTRADQQTNSPAVPTAGLYFRNRPGAQDIAGFSLAFSYYDFYRFQAFFNSQRVGNYPVMTLAEMKLLAAEGYLRTNQVALAVPLIDYSRVGKGNLPSLAGITDLTTPVPGGNGCVPRVPQGPNFTSSACGNIFEALKWEKRMETAYIGYGSWYFDSRGWGDLPQGTALHWPVPWQEMDARSTTSRFYNMPDVAKGTLPGAAASTYGL
;
A
#
# COMPACT_ATOMS: atom_id res chain seq x y z
N MET A 1 -27.37 -10.90 -80.09
CA MET A 1 -26.45 -9.84 -79.69
C MET A 1 -26.76 -9.23 -78.32
N GLN A 2 -28.03 -9.09 -77.92
CA GLN A 2 -28.37 -8.50 -76.58
C GLN A 2 -28.02 -9.39 -75.37
N SER A 3 -27.95 -10.71 -75.48
CA SER A 3 -27.57 -11.60 -74.38
C SER A 3 -26.08 -11.58 -74.10
N LEU A 4 -25.24 -11.41 -75.11
CA LEU A 4 -23.78 -11.36 -74.96
C LEU A 4 -23.31 -10.05 -74.29
N GLN A 5 -24.01 -8.93 -74.56
CA GLN A 5 -23.72 -7.65 -73.93
C GLN A 5 -24.07 -7.61 -72.42
N ARG A 6 -25.12 -8.33 -71.99
CA ARG A 6 -25.48 -8.46 -70.57
C ARG A 6 -24.48 -9.30 -69.76
N VAL A 7 -23.93 -10.36 -70.39
CA VAL A 7 -22.92 -11.19 -69.75
C VAL A 7 -21.60 -10.43 -69.58
N ILE A 8 -21.18 -9.67 -70.59
CA ILE A 8 -19.95 -8.86 -70.50
C ILE A 8 -20.09 -7.73 -69.44
N LEU A 9 -21.28 -7.12 -69.29
CA LEU A 9 -21.50 -6.06 -68.28
C LEU A 9 -21.47 -6.64 -66.86
N VAL A 10 -22.02 -7.82 -66.60
CA VAL A 10 -22.01 -8.49 -65.29
C VAL A 10 -20.62 -8.93 -64.90
N VAL A 11 -19.83 -9.44 -65.87
CA VAL A 11 -18.44 -9.85 -65.62
C VAL A 11 -17.55 -8.62 -65.37
N ALA A 12 -17.74 -7.53 -66.11
CA ALA A 12 -16.99 -6.29 -65.88
C ALA A 12 -17.32 -5.64 -64.51
N PHE A 13 -18.57 -5.69 -64.05
CA PHE A 13 -18.95 -5.21 -62.71
C PHE A 13 -18.43 -6.13 -61.58
N GLY A 14 -18.40 -7.45 -61.80
CA GLY A 14 -17.85 -8.43 -60.83
C GLY A 14 -16.35 -8.29 -60.67
N VAL A 15 -15.58 -8.03 -61.72
CA VAL A 15 -14.14 -7.81 -61.67
C VAL A 15 -13.78 -6.47 -61.02
N SER A 16 -14.56 -5.43 -61.23
CA SER A 16 -14.35 -4.14 -60.60
C SER A 16 -14.60 -4.18 -59.07
N ALA A 17 -15.54 -5.00 -58.59
CA ALA A 17 -15.83 -5.15 -57.18
C ALA A 17 -14.72 -5.93 -56.41
N VAL A 18 -13.97 -6.79 -57.10
CA VAL A 18 -12.89 -7.59 -56.46
C VAL A 18 -11.57 -6.78 -56.38
N VAL A 19 -11.40 -5.77 -57.23
CA VAL A 19 -10.20 -4.91 -57.17
C VAL A 19 -10.34 -3.77 -56.18
N ALA A 20 -11.56 -3.39 -55.78
CA ALA A 20 -11.80 -2.32 -54.79
C ALA A 20 -11.51 -2.70 -53.34
N CYS A 21 -11.24 -3.98 -53.02
CA CYS A 21 -10.96 -4.45 -51.67
C CYS A 21 -9.48 -4.78 -51.39
N LYS A 22 -8.55 -4.19 -52.14
CA LYS A 22 -7.10 -4.45 -51.95
C LYS A 22 -6.32 -3.27 -51.36
N GLU A 23 -6.99 -2.24 -50.88
CA GLU A 23 -6.31 -1.31 -49.99
C GLU A 23 -6.28 -1.96 -48.59
N PRO A 24 -5.09 -2.26 -48.03
CA PRO A 24 -5.05 -2.60 -46.62
C PRO A 24 -5.70 -1.42 -45.86
N LEU A 25 -6.65 -1.74 -45.00
CA LEU A 25 -7.23 -0.80 -44.04
C LEU A 25 -6.14 -0.28 -43.09
N ASN A 26 -5.17 0.42 -43.63
CA ASN A 26 -4.22 1.24 -42.89
C ASN A 26 -4.92 2.56 -42.55
N VAL A 27 -5.97 2.47 -41.75
CA VAL A 27 -6.56 3.63 -41.12
C VAL A 27 -5.61 4.06 -40.02
N SER A 28 -4.62 4.88 -40.35
CA SER A 28 -3.91 5.61 -39.32
C SER A 28 -4.90 6.56 -38.67
N ASN A 29 -5.33 6.25 -37.46
CA ASN A 29 -6.19 7.12 -36.67
C ASN A 29 -5.38 8.38 -36.29
N LEU A 30 -5.44 9.40 -37.10
CA LEU A 30 -4.72 10.66 -36.88
C LEU A 30 -5.17 11.39 -35.59
N ASN A 31 -6.31 11.00 -35.03
CA ASN A 31 -6.84 11.54 -33.78
C ASN A 31 -6.38 10.79 -32.54
N ASN A 32 -5.74 9.63 -32.71
CA ASN A 32 -5.12 8.90 -31.63
C ASN A 32 -3.61 8.85 -31.90
N PRO A 33 -2.82 9.78 -31.35
CA PRO A 33 -1.41 9.84 -31.63
C PRO A 33 -0.75 8.54 -31.14
N ASP A 34 0.04 7.89 -32.01
CA ASP A 34 0.88 6.77 -31.62
C ASP A 34 1.93 7.22 -30.59
N ARG A 35 2.50 6.27 -29.86
CA ARG A 35 3.48 6.53 -28.80
C ARG A 35 4.70 7.30 -29.30
N ASP A 36 5.13 7.04 -30.52
CA ASP A 36 6.30 7.70 -31.12
C ASP A 36 6.01 9.19 -31.41
N ARG A 37 4.77 9.53 -31.70
CA ARG A 37 4.35 10.92 -31.86
C ARG A 37 4.22 11.65 -30.52
N LEU A 38 3.80 10.94 -29.45
CA LEU A 38 3.68 11.49 -28.10
C LEU A 38 5.04 11.77 -27.45
N LEU A 39 6.09 11.04 -27.82
CA LEU A 39 7.42 11.13 -27.19
C LEU A 39 8.48 11.72 -28.15
N ARG A 40 8.06 12.63 -29.02
CA ARG A 40 8.98 13.21 -30.03
C ARG A 40 9.97 14.19 -29.46
N THR A 41 9.50 15.07 -28.59
CA THR A 41 10.33 16.15 -28.07
C THR A 41 10.93 15.82 -26.71
N PRO A 42 12.07 16.41 -26.36
CA PRO A 42 12.63 16.32 -25.01
C PRO A 42 11.62 16.70 -23.92
N GLY A 43 10.83 17.75 -24.14
CA GLY A 43 9.82 18.22 -23.18
C GLY A 43 8.71 17.19 -22.93
N ASP A 44 8.26 16.47 -23.98
CA ASP A 44 7.24 15.42 -23.82
C ASP A 44 7.73 14.28 -22.96
N VAL A 45 8.98 13.84 -23.16
CA VAL A 45 9.60 12.75 -22.40
C VAL A 45 9.84 13.18 -20.95
N GLU A 46 10.35 14.40 -20.72
CA GLU A 46 10.54 14.93 -19.38
C GLU A 46 9.22 15.06 -18.62
N ALA A 47 8.17 15.53 -19.28
CA ALA A 47 6.83 15.64 -18.72
C ALA A 47 6.25 14.25 -18.35
N LEU A 48 6.38 13.26 -19.26
CA LEU A 48 5.92 11.88 -18.97
C LEU A 48 6.61 11.32 -17.73
N ILE A 49 7.93 11.42 -17.67
CA ILE A 49 8.71 10.90 -16.53
C ILE A 49 8.40 11.67 -15.26
N GLY A 50 8.28 12.99 -15.33
CA GLY A 50 7.99 13.85 -14.19
C GLY A 50 6.62 13.58 -13.54
N GLN A 51 5.65 13.06 -14.30
CA GLN A 51 4.32 12.72 -13.78
C GLN A 51 4.20 11.33 -13.16
N LEU A 52 5.22 10.47 -13.28
CA LEU A 52 5.13 9.07 -12.85
C LEU A 52 4.82 8.92 -11.37
N TYR A 53 5.40 9.75 -10.50
CA TYR A 53 5.12 9.66 -9.07
C TYR A 53 3.70 10.14 -8.72
N GLN A 54 3.17 11.13 -9.43
CA GLN A 54 1.77 11.54 -9.28
C GLN A 54 0.82 10.41 -9.69
N ASN A 55 1.09 9.75 -10.82
CA ASN A 55 0.31 8.61 -11.28
C ASN A 55 0.36 7.46 -10.28
N PHE A 56 1.54 7.16 -9.74
CA PHE A 56 1.72 6.19 -8.67
C PHE A 56 0.95 6.59 -7.41
N ASN A 57 1.08 7.83 -6.94
CA ASN A 57 0.34 8.34 -5.78
C ASN A 57 -1.17 8.17 -5.97
N ASN A 58 -1.68 8.51 -7.15
CA ASN A 58 -3.09 8.36 -7.48
C ASN A 58 -3.53 6.89 -7.61
N ALA A 59 -2.61 5.98 -7.92
CA ALA A 59 -2.88 4.55 -7.90
C ALA A 59 -3.06 4.02 -6.48
N VAL A 60 -2.18 4.41 -5.55
CA VAL A 60 -2.04 3.75 -4.24
C VAL A 60 -2.61 4.55 -3.07
N ILE A 61 -2.61 5.88 -3.12
CA ILE A 61 -2.99 6.74 -1.98
C ILE A 61 -4.17 7.64 -2.31
N GLY A 62 -4.21 8.19 -3.52
CA GLY A 62 -5.15 9.22 -3.90
C GLY A 62 -6.08 8.84 -5.06
N GLY A 63 -6.73 9.84 -5.59
CA GLY A 63 -7.46 9.81 -6.86
C GLY A 63 -8.88 9.23 -6.80
N SER A 64 -9.17 8.22 -6.02
CA SER A 64 -10.52 7.66 -5.89
C SER A 64 -10.59 6.70 -4.69
N ASN A 65 -11.76 6.64 -4.07
CA ASN A 65 -12.05 5.76 -2.93
C ASN A 65 -12.50 4.34 -3.33
N ASP A 66 -12.53 4.05 -4.62
CA ASP A 66 -12.84 2.71 -5.17
C ASP A 66 -11.60 1.84 -5.38
N GLY A 67 -10.43 2.25 -4.91
CA GLY A 67 -9.18 1.49 -4.94
C GLY A 67 -9.07 0.44 -3.83
N LEU A 68 -7.90 -0.18 -3.74
CA LEU A 68 -7.64 -1.21 -2.72
C LEU A 68 -7.30 -0.64 -1.34
N GLN A 69 -6.88 0.62 -1.23
CA GLN A 69 -6.48 1.19 0.07
C GLN A 69 -7.55 0.99 1.15
N PRO A 70 -8.85 1.33 0.95
CA PRO A 70 -9.88 1.06 1.96
C PRO A 70 -10.04 -0.43 2.30
N GLN A 71 -9.91 -1.30 1.31
CA GLN A 71 -9.99 -2.75 1.50
C GLN A 71 -8.81 -3.30 2.30
N LEU A 72 -7.60 -2.79 2.05
CA LEU A 72 -6.39 -3.16 2.79
C LEU A 72 -6.47 -2.72 4.25
N LEU A 73 -6.98 -1.50 4.52
CA LEU A 73 -7.21 -0.99 5.87
C LEU A 73 -8.11 -1.92 6.68
N THR A 74 -9.24 -2.34 6.10
CA THR A 74 -10.20 -3.19 6.81
C THR A 74 -9.74 -4.65 6.89
N SER A 75 -9.10 -5.18 5.85
CA SER A 75 -8.52 -6.53 5.88
C SER A 75 -7.38 -6.64 6.90
N GLY A 76 -6.59 -5.59 7.04
CA GLY A 76 -5.47 -5.49 7.98
C GLY A 76 -5.86 -5.14 9.42
N MET A 77 -7.15 -4.93 9.70
CA MET A 77 -7.67 -4.48 11.00
C MET A 77 -7.15 -3.08 11.42
N GLU A 78 -6.70 -2.27 10.48
CA GLU A 78 -6.30 -0.89 10.74
C GLU A 78 -7.51 0.00 10.96
N SER A 79 -8.60 -0.27 10.24
CA SER A 79 -9.87 0.41 10.36
C SER A 79 -11.01 -0.58 10.19
N TYR A 80 -12.13 -0.33 10.85
CA TYR A 80 -13.38 -1.05 10.64
C TYR A 80 -14.38 -0.15 9.92
N SER A 81 -15.14 -0.72 8.98
CA SER A 81 -16.30 -0.09 8.38
C SER A 81 -17.49 -1.03 8.40
N GLY A 82 -18.60 -0.56 8.96
CA GLY A 82 -19.88 -1.25 8.89
C GLY A 82 -20.57 -1.11 7.53
N ASN A 83 -20.02 -0.31 6.63
CA ASN A 83 -20.57 -0.05 5.30
C ASN A 83 -20.04 -1.03 4.25
N ALA A 84 -20.92 -1.43 3.34
CA ALA A 84 -20.54 -2.26 2.20
C ALA A 84 -19.79 -1.45 1.11
N ASN A 85 -19.82 -0.11 1.16
CA ASN A 85 -19.18 0.75 0.17
C ASN A 85 -17.70 0.41 0.00
N PHE A 86 -17.24 0.42 -1.23
CA PHE A 86 -15.83 0.15 -1.58
C PHE A 86 -15.31 -1.18 -1.03
N GLU A 87 -16.20 -2.16 -0.85
CA GLU A 87 -15.92 -3.48 -0.30
C GLU A 87 -15.40 -3.49 1.17
N MET A 88 -15.38 -2.37 1.85
CA MET A 88 -14.83 -2.27 3.21
C MET A 88 -15.55 -3.19 4.21
N GLY A 89 -16.87 -3.22 4.20
CA GLY A 89 -17.65 -4.09 5.10
C GLY A 89 -17.34 -5.57 4.87
N PRO A 90 -17.54 -6.11 3.65
CA PRO A 90 -17.22 -7.51 3.34
C PRO A 90 -15.77 -7.90 3.60
N ARG A 91 -14.81 -6.99 3.29
CA ARG A 91 -13.38 -7.26 3.54
C ARG A 91 -13.00 -7.20 5.02
N GLY A 92 -13.73 -6.43 5.81
CA GLY A 92 -13.56 -6.35 7.25
C GLY A 92 -14.30 -7.40 8.05
N ALA A 93 -15.30 -8.09 7.49
CA ALA A 93 -16.15 -9.05 8.21
C ALA A 93 -15.33 -10.22 8.79
N ILE A 94 -15.69 -10.66 10.00
CA ILE A 94 -15.18 -11.89 10.63
C ILE A 94 -16.38 -12.73 11.05
N PRO A 95 -16.48 -14.02 10.64
CA PRO A 95 -15.51 -14.74 9.79
C PRO A 95 -15.42 -14.13 8.39
N ARG A 96 -14.26 -14.31 7.76
CA ARG A 96 -14.02 -13.83 6.39
C ARG A 96 -14.95 -14.54 5.40
N GLY A 97 -15.35 -13.81 4.36
CA GLY A 97 -16.05 -14.40 3.23
C GLY A 97 -15.24 -15.51 2.55
N ASN A 98 -15.91 -16.43 1.92
CA ASN A 98 -15.28 -17.49 1.12
C ASN A 98 -15.88 -17.50 -0.29
N PRO A 99 -15.16 -16.97 -1.30
CA PRO A 99 -13.83 -16.37 -1.21
C PRO A 99 -13.83 -15.00 -0.50
N HIS A 100 -12.73 -14.66 0.16
CA HIS A 100 -12.57 -13.34 0.79
C HIS A 100 -12.52 -12.21 -0.24
N ILE A 101 -11.88 -12.44 -1.38
CA ILE A 101 -11.81 -11.54 -2.52
C ILE A 101 -12.49 -12.19 -3.73
N PRO A 102 -13.80 -12.01 -3.95
CA PRO A 102 -14.48 -12.53 -5.13
C PRO A 102 -13.92 -11.90 -6.40
N ASN A 103 -13.74 -12.68 -7.46
CA ASN A 103 -13.14 -12.23 -8.73
C ASN A 103 -13.94 -12.76 -9.95
N GLY A 104 -15.24 -12.63 -9.94
CA GLY A 104 -16.14 -13.09 -11.02
C GLY A 104 -16.79 -11.94 -11.78
N ARG A 105 -17.12 -12.15 -13.04
CA ARG A 105 -17.80 -11.14 -13.90
C ARG A 105 -19.12 -10.62 -13.33
N GLY A 106 -19.80 -11.40 -12.52
CA GLY A 106 -21.09 -11.04 -11.91
C GLY A 106 -21.00 -10.17 -10.67
N ASN A 107 -19.81 -9.85 -10.17
CA ASN A 107 -19.64 -9.04 -8.97
C ASN A 107 -19.26 -7.59 -9.34
N PRO A 108 -20.16 -6.63 -9.22
CA PRO A 108 -19.90 -5.22 -9.56
C PRO A 108 -18.89 -4.55 -8.63
N ALA A 109 -18.66 -5.12 -7.44
CA ALA A 109 -17.78 -4.55 -6.42
C ALA A 109 -16.29 -4.72 -6.70
N GLN A 110 -15.91 -5.13 -7.90
CA GLN A 110 -14.53 -5.44 -8.28
C GLN A 110 -13.79 -4.29 -8.96
N ALA A 111 -14.41 -3.14 -9.07
CA ALA A 111 -13.75 -1.94 -9.60
C ALA A 111 -12.43 -1.67 -8.87
N GLY A 112 -12.40 -1.86 -7.54
CA GLY A 112 -11.21 -1.70 -6.73
C GLY A 112 -10.07 -2.65 -7.11
N ASN A 113 -10.37 -3.92 -7.34
CA ASN A 113 -9.35 -4.90 -7.74
C ASN A 113 -8.67 -4.51 -9.05
N LEU A 114 -9.45 -4.04 -10.03
CA LEU A 114 -8.95 -3.62 -11.35
C LEU A 114 -8.21 -2.29 -11.27
N ARG A 115 -8.73 -1.32 -10.53
CA ARG A 115 -8.26 0.06 -10.57
C ARG A 115 -6.77 0.18 -10.24
N ASP A 116 -6.34 -0.39 -9.13
CA ASP A 116 -4.95 -0.29 -8.70
C ASP A 116 -4.04 -1.13 -9.61
N PHE A 117 -4.49 -2.32 -10.02
CA PHE A 117 -3.78 -3.15 -11.01
C PHE A 117 -3.54 -2.38 -12.31
N GLN A 118 -4.59 -1.79 -12.86
CA GLN A 118 -4.52 -1.05 -14.12
C GLN A 118 -3.62 0.18 -14.00
N ARG A 119 -3.79 1.00 -12.96
CA ARG A 119 -3.02 2.24 -12.79
C ARG A 119 -1.54 1.97 -12.55
N LEU A 120 -1.21 0.98 -11.74
CA LEU A 120 0.19 0.58 -11.52
C LEU A 120 0.81 0.01 -12.81
N SER A 121 0.07 -0.80 -13.56
CA SER A 121 0.53 -1.33 -14.86
C SER A 121 0.75 -0.22 -15.89
N VAL A 122 -0.15 0.76 -15.96
CA VAL A 122 0.00 1.94 -16.83
C VAL A 122 1.21 2.77 -16.41
N THR A 123 1.43 2.97 -15.11
CA THR A 123 2.60 3.73 -14.61
C THR A 123 3.90 3.01 -14.95
N ALA A 124 3.97 1.67 -14.76
CA ALA A 124 5.12 0.86 -15.16
C ALA A 124 5.39 0.95 -16.67
N ARG A 125 4.33 0.86 -17.50
CA ARG A 125 4.45 0.99 -18.96
C ARG A 125 4.95 2.38 -19.36
N SER A 126 4.40 3.44 -18.78
CA SER A 126 4.82 4.82 -19.04
C SER A 126 6.29 5.06 -18.67
N ALA A 127 6.73 4.49 -17.55
CA ALA A 127 8.15 4.53 -17.14
C ALA A 127 9.04 3.79 -18.16
N SER A 128 8.62 2.60 -18.60
CA SER A 128 9.31 1.81 -19.62
C SER A 128 9.41 2.56 -20.95
N ASP A 129 8.32 3.20 -21.41
CA ASP A 129 8.29 3.96 -22.66
C ASP A 129 9.21 5.20 -22.60
N GLY A 130 9.18 5.93 -21.49
CA GLY A 130 10.11 7.05 -21.24
C GLY A 130 11.57 6.62 -21.25
N LEU A 131 11.90 5.53 -20.56
CA LEU A 131 13.25 4.96 -20.52
C LEU A 131 13.71 4.46 -21.90
N ARG A 132 12.84 3.83 -22.67
CA ARG A 132 13.12 3.41 -24.04
C ARG A 132 13.46 4.62 -24.93
N ARG A 133 12.71 5.71 -24.81
CA ARG A 133 12.98 6.93 -25.56
C ARG A 133 14.30 7.58 -25.17
N LEU A 134 14.62 7.63 -23.87
CA LEU A 134 15.91 8.13 -23.38
C LEU A 134 17.11 7.28 -23.87
N ALA A 135 16.89 5.99 -24.12
CA ALA A 135 17.93 5.10 -24.65
C ALA A 135 18.11 5.18 -26.16
N ALA A 136 17.25 5.90 -26.88
CA ALA A 136 17.33 6.02 -28.34
C ALA A 136 18.58 6.83 -28.74
N SER A 137 19.26 6.35 -29.80
CA SER A 137 20.49 6.99 -30.28
C SER A 137 20.27 8.47 -30.65
N GLY A 138 21.13 9.33 -30.15
CA GLY A 138 21.09 10.78 -30.41
C GLY A 138 19.98 11.53 -29.67
N PHE A 139 19.21 10.90 -28.78
CA PHE A 139 18.20 11.56 -27.98
C PHE A 139 18.79 12.07 -26.65
N SER A 140 18.45 13.30 -26.28
CA SER A 140 18.82 13.93 -25.00
C SER A 140 17.74 14.92 -24.62
N LEU A 141 17.54 15.12 -23.32
CA LEU A 141 16.65 16.15 -22.77
C LEU A 141 17.27 17.56 -22.80
N GLY A 142 18.51 17.68 -23.27
CA GLY A 142 19.21 18.95 -23.42
C GLY A 142 20.45 19.10 -22.53
N SER A 143 20.58 18.29 -21.49
CA SER A 143 21.79 18.25 -20.65
C SER A 143 22.01 16.90 -20.00
N ALA A 144 23.28 16.56 -19.69
CA ALA A 144 23.62 15.34 -18.97
C ALA A 144 22.90 15.25 -17.59
N ALA A 145 22.65 16.38 -16.95
CA ALA A 145 21.91 16.43 -15.69
C ALA A 145 20.44 16.01 -15.86
N GLN A 146 19.75 16.53 -16.88
CA GLN A 146 18.36 16.16 -17.17
C GLN A 146 18.27 14.69 -17.56
N ASP A 147 19.15 14.21 -18.42
CA ASP A 147 19.17 12.82 -18.86
C ASP A 147 19.40 11.86 -17.68
N ALA A 148 20.36 12.16 -16.78
CA ALA A 148 20.65 11.36 -15.61
C ALA A 148 19.46 11.31 -14.63
N ARG A 149 18.85 12.46 -14.34
CA ARG A 149 17.68 12.55 -13.46
C ARG A 149 16.49 11.78 -14.02
N ALA A 150 16.15 12.00 -15.28
CA ALA A 150 15.03 11.34 -15.92
C ALA A 150 15.22 9.82 -15.99
N LYS A 151 16.43 9.36 -16.33
CA LYS A 151 16.77 7.94 -16.36
C LYS A 151 16.63 7.30 -14.97
N ALA A 152 17.26 7.88 -13.95
CA ALA A 152 17.21 7.35 -12.59
C ALA A 152 15.78 7.35 -12.04
N PHE A 153 15.04 8.43 -12.23
CA PHE A 153 13.68 8.54 -11.76
C PHE A 153 12.73 7.58 -12.50
N GLY A 154 12.86 7.44 -13.81
CA GLY A 154 12.11 6.46 -14.60
C GLY A 154 12.38 5.02 -14.15
N GLN A 155 13.63 4.66 -13.88
CA GLN A 155 14.01 3.35 -13.33
C GLN A 155 13.41 3.12 -11.93
N PHE A 156 13.48 4.12 -11.06
CA PHE A 156 12.87 4.06 -9.74
C PHE A 156 11.36 3.83 -9.83
N MET A 157 10.67 4.59 -10.67
CA MET A 157 9.22 4.51 -10.82
C MET A 157 8.75 3.22 -11.48
N LEU A 158 9.53 2.67 -12.42
CA LEU A 158 9.28 1.34 -12.98
C LEU A 158 9.38 0.27 -11.90
N GLY A 159 10.46 0.27 -11.12
CA GLY A 159 10.64 -0.65 -10.00
C GLY A 159 9.57 -0.49 -8.93
N LEU A 160 9.21 0.75 -8.56
CA LEU A 160 8.20 1.02 -7.53
C LEU A 160 6.81 0.52 -7.95
N SER A 161 6.43 0.72 -9.21
CA SER A 161 5.13 0.28 -9.74
C SER A 161 5.04 -1.24 -9.84
N LEU A 162 6.07 -1.90 -10.36
CA LEU A 162 6.15 -3.36 -10.41
C LEU A 162 6.16 -3.97 -9.00
N GLY A 163 6.91 -3.40 -8.07
CA GLY A 163 6.97 -3.88 -6.69
C GLY A 163 5.61 -3.82 -5.98
N HIS A 164 4.82 -2.76 -6.22
CA HIS A 164 3.47 -2.69 -5.66
C HIS A 164 2.53 -3.71 -6.31
N LEU A 165 2.65 -3.96 -7.63
CA LEU A 165 1.93 -5.06 -8.28
C LEU A 165 2.28 -6.41 -7.64
N GLY A 166 3.57 -6.70 -7.45
CA GLY A 166 4.04 -7.93 -6.81
C GLY A 166 3.64 -8.06 -5.35
N MET A 167 3.65 -6.98 -4.57
CA MET A 167 3.19 -7.01 -3.18
C MET A 167 1.70 -7.35 -3.05
N ILE A 168 0.86 -6.93 -3.98
CA ILE A 168 -0.60 -7.03 -3.88
C ILE A 168 -1.13 -8.25 -4.62
N TYR A 169 -0.81 -8.41 -5.90
CA TYR A 169 -1.41 -9.40 -6.77
C TYR A 169 -0.56 -10.67 -6.85
N ASP A 170 -1.19 -11.80 -7.11
CA ASP A 170 -0.49 -13.08 -7.25
C ASP A 170 0.42 -13.14 -8.49
N SER A 171 0.07 -12.39 -9.50
CA SER A 171 0.84 -12.29 -10.75
C SER A 171 0.65 -10.91 -11.38
N ALA A 172 1.64 -10.48 -12.16
CA ALA A 172 1.59 -9.27 -12.97
C ALA A 172 2.44 -9.40 -14.23
N ALA A 173 2.17 -8.56 -15.22
CA ALA A 173 3.01 -8.44 -16.40
C ALA A 173 4.26 -7.61 -16.07
N ILE A 174 5.42 -8.15 -16.39
CA ILE A 174 6.69 -7.40 -16.33
C ILE A 174 6.86 -6.70 -17.67
N VAL A 175 7.19 -5.41 -17.61
CA VAL A 175 7.51 -4.60 -18.77
C VAL A 175 8.92 -4.03 -18.63
N ALA A 176 9.66 -3.99 -19.75
CA ALA A 176 11.01 -3.44 -19.82
C ALA A 176 11.17 -2.49 -21.02
N PRO A 177 12.09 -1.53 -20.97
CA PRO A 177 12.34 -0.59 -22.07
C PRO A 177 12.77 -1.26 -23.39
N THR A 178 13.28 -2.49 -23.30
CA THR A 178 13.72 -3.30 -24.44
C THR A 178 12.60 -4.13 -25.09
N ASP A 179 11.44 -4.22 -24.44
CA ASP A 179 10.33 -5.01 -24.96
C ASP A 179 9.68 -4.35 -26.16
N ASP A 180 9.06 -5.14 -27.03
CA ASP A 180 8.19 -4.63 -28.07
C ASP A 180 7.00 -3.88 -27.39
N PRO A 181 6.82 -2.58 -27.67
CA PRO A 181 5.76 -1.80 -27.05
C PRO A 181 4.34 -2.28 -27.41
N GLU A 182 4.17 -2.99 -28.49
CA GLU A 182 2.88 -3.54 -28.95
C GLU A 182 2.61 -4.95 -28.41
N ALA A 183 3.63 -5.62 -27.87
CA ALA A 183 3.46 -6.94 -27.30
C ALA A 183 2.72 -6.88 -25.94
N ILE A 184 1.88 -7.90 -25.71
CA ILE A 184 1.26 -8.15 -24.41
C ILE A 184 2.17 -9.13 -23.64
N PRO A 185 2.96 -8.66 -22.65
CA PRO A 185 3.87 -9.56 -21.94
C PRO A 185 3.08 -10.56 -21.10
N PRO A 186 3.59 -11.80 -20.94
CA PRO A 186 2.95 -12.80 -20.09
C PRO A 186 2.89 -12.35 -18.62
N LEU A 187 1.95 -12.93 -17.87
CA LEU A 187 1.92 -12.75 -16.42
C LEU A 187 3.03 -13.59 -15.78
N SER A 188 3.76 -12.97 -14.87
CA SER A 188 4.78 -13.60 -14.02
C SER A 188 4.29 -13.65 -12.58
N GLY A 189 4.66 -14.71 -11.86
CA GLY A 189 4.32 -14.82 -10.43
C GLY A 189 4.98 -13.71 -9.59
N TYR A 190 4.36 -13.38 -8.48
CA TYR A 190 4.75 -12.23 -7.66
C TYR A 190 6.24 -12.19 -7.28
N SER A 191 6.85 -13.32 -6.95
CA SER A 191 8.27 -13.36 -6.56
C SER A 191 9.21 -12.93 -7.69
N THR A 192 8.87 -13.27 -8.95
CA THR A 192 9.61 -12.82 -10.12
C THR A 192 9.37 -11.32 -10.37
N VAL A 193 8.14 -10.86 -10.18
CA VAL A 193 7.80 -9.43 -10.29
C VAL A 193 8.56 -8.62 -9.25
N ASP A 194 8.59 -9.06 -7.97
CA ASP A 194 9.29 -8.38 -6.89
C ASP A 194 10.81 -8.34 -7.12
N SER A 195 11.41 -9.46 -7.53
CA SER A 195 12.86 -9.50 -7.81
C SER A 195 13.23 -8.56 -8.96
N THR A 196 12.41 -8.51 -10.02
CA THR A 196 12.59 -7.59 -11.14
C THR A 196 12.41 -6.13 -10.71
N ALA A 197 11.41 -5.86 -9.86
CA ALA A 197 11.17 -4.53 -9.32
C ALA A 197 12.37 -4.02 -8.51
N LEU A 198 12.92 -4.86 -7.63
CA LEU A 198 14.12 -4.53 -6.85
C LEU A 198 15.33 -4.28 -7.75
N ALA A 199 15.51 -5.05 -8.83
CA ALA A 199 16.59 -4.82 -9.80
C ALA A 199 16.48 -3.45 -10.49
N TRP A 200 15.26 -2.99 -10.80
CA TRP A 200 15.06 -1.64 -11.35
C TRP A 200 15.35 -0.55 -10.32
N VAL A 201 14.97 -0.76 -9.05
CA VAL A 201 15.30 0.16 -7.95
C VAL A 201 16.81 0.23 -7.72
N ASP A 202 17.51 -0.90 -7.77
CA ASP A 202 18.99 -0.97 -7.70
C ASP A 202 19.63 -0.24 -8.89
N SER A 203 19.07 -0.39 -10.10
CA SER A 203 19.54 0.32 -11.31
C SER A 203 19.37 1.83 -11.19
N ALA A 204 18.30 2.30 -10.54
CA ALA A 204 18.12 3.73 -10.28
C ALA A 204 19.22 4.30 -9.38
N GLU A 205 19.51 3.63 -8.27
CA GLU A 205 20.63 4.03 -7.38
C GLU A 205 21.97 3.98 -8.10
N ALA A 206 22.25 2.95 -8.90
CA ALA A 206 23.46 2.86 -9.70
C ALA A 206 23.58 4.00 -10.72
N THR A 207 22.47 4.38 -11.37
CA THR A 207 22.44 5.51 -12.31
C THR A 207 22.77 6.84 -11.60
N ILE A 208 22.23 7.06 -10.40
CA ILE A 208 22.55 8.26 -9.61
C ILE A 208 24.03 8.28 -9.24
N ASN A 209 24.56 7.18 -8.70
CA ASN A 209 25.95 7.08 -8.27
C ASN A 209 26.93 7.33 -9.42
N ALA A 210 26.63 6.83 -10.63
CA ALA A 210 27.45 7.05 -11.82
C ALA A 210 27.42 8.50 -12.33
N ASN A 211 26.45 9.31 -11.91
CA ASN A 211 26.23 10.67 -12.41
C ASN A 211 26.22 11.74 -11.29
N THR A 212 26.69 11.41 -10.09
CA THR A 212 26.61 12.30 -8.91
C THR A 212 27.12 13.71 -9.17
N ALA A 213 28.20 13.86 -9.95
CA ALA A 213 28.82 15.15 -10.25
C ALA A 213 27.91 16.09 -11.06
N VAL A 214 27.01 15.55 -11.87
CA VAL A 214 26.15 16.32 -12.79
C VAL A 214 24.68 16.26 -12.41
N PHE A 215 24.28 15.41 -11.46
CA PHE A 215 22.89 15.06 -11.18
C PHE A 215 22.03 16.28 -10.79
N GLY A 216 22.54 17.17 -9.94
CA GLY A 216 21.77 18.28 -9.38
C GLY A 216 20.61 17.81 -8.50
N SER A 217 19.49 18.52 -8.56
CA SER A 217 18.27 18.15 -7.82
C SER A 217 17.13 17.81 -8.77
N LEU A 218 16.20 16.93 -8.32
CA LEU A 218 14.95 16.71 -9.03
C LEU A 218 14.11 17.99 -9.06
N PRO A 219 13.31 18.22 -10.12
CA PRO A 219 12.25 19.22 -10.08
C PRO A 219 11.28 18.94 -8.91
N ASN A 220 10.91 19.96 -8.16
CA ASN A 220 10.02 19.84 -7.00
C ASN A 220 8.58 19.45 -7.34
N THR A 221 8.27 19.34 -8.62
CA THR A 221 6.98 18.88 -9.15
C THR A 221 6.92 17.36 -9.32
N TRP A 222 8.08 16.68 -9.41
CA TRP A 222 8.13 15.23 -9.66
C TRP A 222 7.72 14.42 -8.42
N ILE A 223 8.18 14.81 -7.23
CA ILE A 223 7.65 14.39 -5.94
C ILE A 223 7.19 15.68 -5.26
N LYS A 224 5.94 16.07 -5.45
CA LYS A 224 5.46 17.43 -5.17
C LYS A 224 5.91 17.94 -3.80
N GLY A 225 6.57 19.10 -3.81
CA GLY A 225 7.13 19.72 -2.60
C GLY A 225 8.53 19.24 -2.22
N ASN A 226 9.12 18.29 -2.97
CA ASN A 226 10.45 17.75 -2.72
C ASN A 226 11.37 17.98 -3.93
N ALA A 227 12.55 18.49 -3.68
CA ALA A 227 13.59 18.66 -4.70
C ALA A 227 14.89 17.98 -4.24
N PRO A 228 14.89 16.64 -4.06
CA PRO A 228 16.05 15.94 -3.55
C PRO A 228 17.22 16.03 -4.54
N ASP A 229 18.41 16.27 -4.02
CA ASP A 229 19.66 16.06 -4.73
C ASP A 229 19.94 14.54 -4.89
N ALA A 230 21.09 14.19 -5.44
CA ALA A 230 21.50 12.80 -5.63
C ALA A 230 21.41 11.99 -4.32
N ALA A 231 21.95 12.51 -3.23
CA ALA A 231 21.97 11.84 -1.94
C ALA A 231 20.55 11.72 -1.35
N GLY A 232 19.75 12.77 -1.47
CA GLY A 232 18.36 12.78 -1.02
C GLY A 232 17.49 11.78 -1.77
N LEU A 233 17.66 11.67 -3.10
CA LEU A 233 16.90 10.69 -3.90
C LEU A 233 17.33 9.25 -3.57
N ILE A 234 18.62 8.99 -3.37
CA ILE A 234 19.11 7.67 -2.92
C ILE A 234 18.45 7.29 -1.59
N ARG A 235 18.34 8.20 -0.63
CA ARG A 235 17.63 7.93 0.64
C ARG A 235 16.16 7.55 0.44
N ILE A 236 15.46 8.26 -0.44
CA ILE A 236 14.07 7.94 -0.78
C ILE A 236 13.98 6.55 -1.41
N ILE A 237 14.85 6.25 -2.39
CA ILE A 237 14.92 4.96 -3.07
C ILE A 237 15.16 3.82 -2.07
N ARG A 238 16.15 3.96 -1.19
CA ARG A 238 16.47 2.97 -0.15
C ARG A 238 15.30 2.74 0.79
N SER A 239 14.60 3.79 1.20
CA SER A 239 13.44 3.67 2.07
C SER A 239 12.30 2.88 1.43
N TYR A 240 11.99 3.14 0.17
CA TYR A 240 11.02 2.33 -0.58
C TYR A 240 11.51 0.89 -0.76
N ARG A 241 12.79 0.69 -1.03
CA ARG A 241 13.37 -0.64 -1.18
C ARG A 241 13.32 -1.45 0.11
N ALA A 242 13.58 -0.84 1.28
CA ALA A 242 13.41 -1.46 2.59
C ALA A 242 11.95 -1.91 2.81
N ARG A 243 10.98 -1.02 2.54
CA ARG A 243 9.55 -1.34 2.62
C ARG A 243 9.18 -2.50 1.69
N MET A 244 9.59 -2.45 0.42
CA MET A 244 9.29 -3.49 -0.57
C MET A 244 9.85 -4.85 -0.17
N ARG A 245 11.13 -4.92 0.24
CA ARG A 245 11.78 -6.17 0.70
C ARG A 245 11.01 -6.84 1.83
N ALA A 246 10.55 -6.04 2.81
CA ALA A 246 9.82 -6.56 3.95
C ALA A 246 8.37 -6.88 3.62
N ALA A 247 7.70 -6.04 2.84
CA ALA A 247 6.27 -6.15 2.53
C ALA A 247 5.93 -7.22 1.47
N ALA A 248 6.90 -7.67 0.66
CA ALA A 248 6.71 -8.73 -0.33
C ALA A 248 6.34 -10.09 0.32
N ALA A 249 6.83 -10.33 1.54
CA ALA A 249 6.55 -11.57 2.28
C ALA A 249 5.04 -11.71 2.61
N ARG A 250 4.47 -12.84 2.26
CA ARG A 250 3.03 -13.13 2.38
C ARG A 250 2.68 -14.00 3.58
N THR A 251 3.67 -14.71 4.10
CA THR A 251 3.51 -15.63 5.22
C THR A 251 4.59 -15.38 6.27
N PRO A 252 4.40 -15.86 7.53
CA PRO A 252 5.45 -15.82 8.54
C PRO A 252 6.75 -16.49 8.11
N ALA A 253 6.66 -17.58 7.33
CA ALA A 253 7.83 -18.29 6.81
C ALA A 253 8.60 -17.44 5.79
N GLU A 254 7.88 -16.81 4.84
CA GLU A 254 8.49 -15.88 3.89
C GLU A 254 9.08 -14.67 4.61
N ARG A 255 8.38 -14.12 5.62
CA ARG A 255 8.88 -12.98 6.41
C ARG A 255 10.14 -13.33 7.19
N ALA A 256 10.23 -14.55 7.70
CA ALA A 256 11.45 -15.04 8.36
C ALA A 256 12.62 -15.20 7.37
N ALA A 257 12.34 -15.53 6.11
CA ALA A 257 13.34 -15.73 5.05
C ALA A 257 13.78 -14.44 4.35
N VAL A 258 13.20 -13.29 4.67
CA VAL A 258 13.64 -11.99 4.12
C VAL A 258 15.11 -11.74 4.44
N ASP A 259 15.85 -11.18 3.50
CA ASP A 259 17.23 -10.71 3.76
C ASP A 259 17.20 -9.46 4.64
N TRP A 260 17.10 -9.69 5.95
CA TRP A 260 16.99 -8.62 6.94
C TRP A 260 18.23 -7.75 7.02
N ASN A 261 19.40 -8.24 6.64
CA ASN A 261 20.61 -7.42 6.59
C ASN A 261 20.46 -6.33 5.50
N LYS A 262 19.87 -6.67 4.36
CA LYS A 262 19.56 -5.67 3.31
C LYS A 262 18.47 -4.69 3.77
N VAL A 263 17.45 -5.15 4.47
CA VAL A 263 16.41 -4.27 5.04
C VAL A 263 17.01 -3.30 6.04
N ILE A 264 17.85 -3.78 6.97
CA ILE A 264 18.57 -2.93 7.93
C ILE A 264 19.41 -1.88 7.19
N ALA A 265 20.22 -2.31 6.21
CA ALA A 265 21.08 -1.41 5.46
C ALA A 265 20.29 -0.32 4.72
N ASP A 266 19.20 -0.71 4.04
CA ASP A 266 18.34 0.22 3.32
C ASP A 266 17.61 1.17 4.27
N ALA A 267 17.03 0.69 5.35
CA ALA A 267 16.26 1.49 6.30
C ALA A 267 17.14 2.46 7.10
N THR A 268 18.34 2.04 7.52
CA THR A 268 19.26 2.89 8.28
C THR A 268 19.92 3.97 7.42
N ASN A 269 20.07 3.71 6.11
CA ASN A 269 20.57 4.68 5.14
C ASN A 269 19.45 5.31 4.29
N GLY A 270 18.21 5.19 4.75
CA GLY A 270 17.02 5.79 4.15
C GLY A 270 16.80 7.25 4.54
N ILE A 271 15.52 7.66 4.50
CA ILE A 271 15.11 9.02 4.87
C ILE A 271 15.50 9.36 6.31
N THR A 272 15.87 10.61 6.53
CA THR A 272 16.29 11.15 7.86
C THR A 272 15.20 12.00 8.53
N ALA A 273 14.09 12.24 7.82
CA ALA A 273 12.87 12.89 8.28
C ALA A 273 11.70 12.27 7.52
N ASP A 274 10.47 12.54 7.95
CA ASP A 274 9.29 12.07 7.25
C ASP A 274 9.28 12.55 5.79
N LEU A 275 9.00 11.64 4.85
CA LEU A 275 8.78 11.99 3.46
C LEU A 275 7.36 12.52 3.30
N ASN A 276 7.24 13.82 3.26
CA ASN A 276 5.98 14.50 3.04
C ASN A 276 5.80 14.84 1.56
N VAL A 277 4.60 14.63 1.04
CA VAL A 277 4.19 15.13 -0.28
C VAL A 277 3.23 16.29 -0.08
N ALA A 278 3.46 17.38 -0.80
CA ALA A 278 2.59 18.56 -0.76
C ALA A 278 1.28 18.25 -1.53
N MET A 279 0.30 17.72 -0.81
CA MET A 279 -0.99 17.35 -1.37
C MET A 279 -1.80 18.60 -1.77
N ASP A 280 -2.60 18.45 -2.82
CA ASP A 280 -3.46 19.47 -3.39
C ASP A 280 -4.44 18.79 -4.34
N PRO A 281 -5.65 18.45 -3.86
CA PRO A 281 -6.65 17.77 -4.66
C PRO A 281 -7.00 18.50 -5.96
N GLY A 282 -6.95 19.84 -5.95
CA GLY A 282 -7.19 20.67 -7.14
C GLY A 282 -6.13 20.51 -8.22
N ALA A 283 -4.91 20.12 -7.86
CA ALA A 283 -3.81 19.81 -8.77
C ALA A 283 -3.62 18.29 -8.99
N GLY A 284 -4.59 17.47 -8.60
CA GLY A 284 -4.56 16.01 -8.78
C GLY A 284 -3.64 15.25 -7.81
N TRP A 285 -3.27 15.87 -6.68
CA TRP A 285 -2.53 15.23 -5.60
C TRP A 285 -3.44 15.10 -4.37
N ASP A 286 -4.01 13.93 -4.16
CA ASP A 286 -4.98 13.73 -3.09
C ASP A 286 -4.64 12.52 -2.21
N VAL A 287 -5.26 12.51 -1.03
CA VAL A 287 -5.34 11.38 -0.09
C VAL A 287 -6.82 11.13 0.17
N ILE A 288 -7.51 10.61 -0.84
CA ILE A 288 -8.97 10.51 -0.83
C ILE A 288 -9.52 9.68 0.34
N TRP A 289 -8.81 8.64 0.75
CA TRP A 289 -9.24 7.80 1.88
C TRP A 289 -9.21 8.56 3.22
N VAL A 290 -8.38 9.60 3.36
CA VAL A 290 -8.46 10.51 4.53
C VAL A 290 -9.80 11.22 4.56
N ALA A 291 -10.31 11.67 3.39
CA ALA A 291 -11.64 12.25 3.33
C ALA A 291 -12.72 11.26 3.79
N GLN A 292 -12.64 10.00 3.35
CA GLN A 292 -13.60 8.97 3.74
C GLN A 292 -13.60 8.75 5.26
N HIS A 293 -12.45 8.63 5.87
CA HIS A 293 -12.34 8.37 7.31
C HIS A 293 -12.81 9.55 8.16
N TYR A 294 -12.45 10.78 7.80
CA TYR A 294 -12.74 11.96 8.62
C TYR A 294 -14.09 12.62 8.29
N LEU A 295 -14.59 12.45 7.06
CA LEU A 295 -15.92 12.94 6.69
C LEU A 295 -17.03 12.01 7.20
N PHE A 296 -16.79 10.69 7.16
CA PHE A 296 -17.76 9.66 7.53
C PHE A 296 -17.27 8.86 8.74
N GLN A 297 -16.91 9.53 9.80
CA GLN A 297 -16.35 8.94 11.02
C GLN A 297 -17.23 7.85 11.64
N SER A 298 -18.56 7.93 11.45
CA SER A 298 -19.48 6.86 11.83
C SER A 298 -19.29 5.57 11.03
N TRP A 299 -18.65 5.63 9.86
CA TRP A 299 -18.40 4.47 9.01
C TRP A 299 -17.04 3.82 9.28
N HIS A 300 -16.11 4.57 9.86
CA HIS A 300 -14.73 4.17 10.05
C HIS A 300 -14.32 4.39 11.49
N GLN A 301 -13.91 3.32 12.14
CA GLN A 301 -13.46 3.34 13.52
C GLN A 301 -12.32 2.35 13.70
N MET A 302 -11.59 2.53 14.78
CA MET A 302 -10.57 1.55 15.18
C MET A 302 -11.26 0.29 15.66
N TRP A 303 -10.65 -0.87 15.38
CA TRP A 303 -11.11 -2.13 15.91
C TRP A 303 -10.98 -2.16 17.44
N GLN A 304 -12.07 -2.52 18.14
CA GLN A 304 -12.02 -2.69 19.60
C GLN A 304 -10.94 -3.68 20.00
N PHE A 305 -10.81 -4.77 19.25
CA PHE A 305 -9.74 -5.74 19.44
C PHE A 305 -8.35 -5.10 19.41
N MET A 306 -8.06 -4.26 18.43
CA MET A 306 -6.74 -3.66 18.25
C MET A 306 -6.45 -2.58 19.30
N VAL A 307 -7.43 -1.72 19.63
CA VAL A 307 -7.23 -0.72 20.69
C VAL A 307 -7.17 -1.36 22.07
N GLY A 308 -7.73 -2.54 22.23
CA GLY A 308 -7.64 -3.35 23.45
C GLY A 308 -6.21 -3.69 23.87
N PHE A 309 -5.28 -3.76 22.91
CA PHE A 309 -3.85 -4.01 23.21
C PHE A 309 -3.23 -2.92 24.08
N ALA A 310 -3.81 -1.72 24.09
CA ALA A 310 -3.37 -0.63 24.96
C ALA A 310 -4.02 -0.67 26.34
N ASP A 311 -5.10 -1.45 26.55
CA ASP A 311 -5.85 -1.42 27.80
C ASP A 311 -5.09 -2.06 28.97
N THR A 312 -5.06 -1.35 30.09
CA THR A 312 -4.42 -1.80 31.32
C THR A 312 -5.40 -1.88 32.50
N SER A 313 -6.70 -1.68 32.24
CA SER A 313 -7.76 -1.71 33.25
C SER A 313 -8.32 -3.11 33.51
N GLY A 314 -8.03 -4.09 32.65
CA GLY A 314 -8.66 -5.39 32.63
C GLY A 314 -9.93 -5.46 31.78
N GLY A 315 -10.34 -4.33 31.16
CA GLY A 315 -11.47 -4.28 30.24
C GLY A 315 -11.26 -5.17 29.03
N PHE A 316 -10.04 -5.23 28.52
CA PHE A 316 -9.70 -6.10 27.39
C PHE A 316 -9.82 -7.60 27.77
N ASP A 317 -9.35 -7.99 28.93
CA ASP A 317 -9.47 -9.39 29.41
C ASP A 317 -10.94 -9.79 29.59
N ALA A 318 -11.76 -8.93 30.20
CA ALA A 318 -13.20 -9.14 30.33
C ALA A 318 -13.87 -9.26 28.96
N TRP A 319 -13.47 -8.44 28.00
CA TRP A 319 -14.00 -8.47 26.63
C TRP A 319 -13.58 -9.76 25.89
N LEU A 320 -12.33 -10.21 26.05
CA LEU A 320 -11.85 -11.47 25.48
C LEU A 320 -12.57 -12.67 26.06
N ALA A 321 -12.87 -12.68 27.36
CA ALA A 321 -13.62 -13.75 28.04
C ALA A 321 -15.10 -13.78 27.66
N THR A 322 -15.64 -12.70 27.11
CA THR A 322 -17.03 -12.61 26.69
C THR A 322 -17.24 -13.31 25.34
N ALA A 323 -18.32 -14.07 25.20
CA ALA A 323 -18.71 -14.69 23.94
C ALA A 323 -18.86 -13.63 22.83
N VAL A 324 -18.34 -13.91 21.64
CA VAL A 324 -18.24 -12.95 20.53
C VAL A 324 -19.55 -12.20 20.26
N ALA A 325 -20.67 -12.91 20.27
CA ALA A 325 -21.99 -12.31 20.02
C ALA A 325 -22.43 -11.28 21.08
N ASN A 326 -21.85 -11.33 22.27
CA ASN A 326 -22.20 -10.48 23.42
C ASN A 326 -21.14 -9.42 23.72
N ARG A 327 -20.08 -9.36 22.93
CA ARG A 327 -19.01 -8.36 23.12
C ARG A 327 -19.54 -6.97 22.82
N ALA A 328 -19.27 -6.04 23.73
CA ALA A 328 -19.61 -4.62 23.60
C ALA A 328 -18.33 -3.78 23.69
N PRO A 329 -18.30 -2.59 23.11
CA PRO A 329 -17.16 -1.69 23.27
C PRO A 329 -16.91 -1.36 24.73
N PHE A 330 -15.65 -1.27 25.11
CA PHE A 330 -15.23 -0.87 26.46
C PHE A 330 -14.28 0.31 26.40
N LEU A 331 -14.16 0.99 27.53
CA LEU A 331 -13.28 2.15 27.66
C LEU A 331 -11.84 1.67 27.86
N VAL A 332 -10.95 2.04 26.95
CA VAL A 332 -9.51 1.76 27.07
C VAL A 332 -8.87 2.73 28.08
N MET A 333 -8.35 2.22 29.16
CA MET A 333 -7.51 2.98 30.10
C MET A 333 -6.07 2.55 29.92
N THR A 334 -5.20 3.50 29.57
CA THR A 334 -3.83 3.18 29.14
C THR A 334 -2.84 4.26 29.55
N PRO A 335 -1.58 3.90 29.85
CA PRO A 335 -0.51 4.87 30.00
C PRO A 335 -0.03 5.44 28.65
N ASP A 336 -0.43 4.85 27.51
CA ASP A 336 -0.04 5.30 26.18
C ASP A 336 -0.66 6.69 25.87
N ARG A 337 0.18 7.71 25.76
CA ARG A 337 -0.23 9.09 25.58
C ARG A 337 -0.80 9.42 24.20
N ARG A 338 -0.72 8.48 23.27
CA ARG A 338 -1.39 8.60 21.97
C ARG A 338 -2.91 8.45 22.08
N PHE A 339 -3.41 7.95 23.21
CA PHE A 339 -4.83 7.86 23.55
C PHE A 339 -5.25 9.00 24.48
N PRO A 340 -6.52 9.46 24.39
CA PRO A 340 -7.06 10.44 25.32
C PRO A 340 -7.11 9.84 26.73
N GLN A 341 -6.63 10.58 27.71
CA GLN A 341 -6.59 10.16 29.11
C GLN A 341 -7.93 10.42 29.80
N GLY A 342 -8.29 9.59 30.77
CA GLY A 342 -9.51 9.73 31.56
C GLY A 342 -10.07 8.38 31.99
N THR A 343 -10.81 8.36 33.10
CA THR A 343 -11.41 7.17 33.67
C THR A 343 -12.88 6.98 33.27
N THR A 344 -13.47 7.99 32.65
CA THR A 344 -14.80 7.93 32.08
C THR A 344 -14.78 8.32 30.60
N ARG A 345 -15.83 7.93 29.86
CA ARG A 345 -15.97 8.33 28.45
C ARG A 345 -16.03 9.86 28.30
N ALA A 346 -16.73 10.53 29.23
CA ALA A 346 -16.84 12.00 29.24
C ALA A 346 -15.48 12.67 29.42
N ASP A 347 -14.63 12.16 30.33
CA ASP A 347 -13.27 12.68 30.52
C ASP A 347 -12.45 12.52 29.24
N GLN A 348 -12.48 11.33 28.64
CA GLN A 348 -11.73 11.08 27.41
C GLN A 348 -12.23 11.92 26.24
N GLN A 349 -13.53 12.17 26.13
CA GLN A 349 -14.10 13.07 25.13
C GLN A 349 -13.67 14.51 25.35
N THR A 350 -13.61 14.96 26.61
CA THR A 350 -13.07 16.28 26.96
C THR A 350 -11.58 16.40 26.58
N ASN A 351 -10.82 15.31 26.76
CA ASN A 351 -9.40 15.23 26.41
C ASN A 351 -9.16 14.87 24.93
N SER A 352 -10.20 14.92 24.10
CA SER A 352 -10.15 14.70 22.65
C SER A 352 -10.53 15.99 21.92
N PRO A 353 -9.65 16.98 21.80
CA PRO A 353 -9.96 18.26 21.15
C PRO A 353 -10.33 18.04 19.67
N ALA A 354 -11.04 19.00 19.08
CA ALA A 354 -11.50 18.91 17.69
C ALA A 354 -10.36 18.72 16.67
N VAL A 355 -9.17 19.20 17.01
CA VAL A 355 -7.92 18.94 16.29
C VAL A 355 -6.93 18.36 17.31
N PRO A 356 -6.26 17.24 17.01
CA PRO A 356 -5.36 16.61 17.97
C PRO A 356 -4.20 17.54 18.35
N THR A 357 -3.87 17.52 19.62
CA THR A 357 -2.61 18.11 20.11
C THR A 357 -1.43 17.22 19.72
N ALA A 358 -0.22 17.76 19.75
CA ALA A 358 0.98 17.00 19.43
C ALA A 358 1.08 15.72 20.29
N GLY A 359 1.25 14.58 19.63
CA GLY A 359 1.36 13.26 20.28
C GLY A 359 0.03 12.54 20.50
N LEU A 360 -1.11 13.17 20.33
CA LEU A 360 -2.41 12.50 20.42
C LEU A 360 -2.80 11.93 19.05
N TYR A 361 -3.07 10.62 18.98
CA TYR A 361 -3.42 9.92 17.74
C TYR A 361 -4.88 9.50 17.70
N PHE A 362 -5.46 9.18 18.87
CA PHE A 362 -6.82 8.70 19.00
C PHE A 362 -7.70 9.71 19.71
N ARG A 363 -8.97 9.72 19.36
CA ARG A 363 -10.02 10.39 20.13
C ARG A 363 -11.04 9.37 20.63
N ASN A 364 -11.66 9.64 21.76
CA ASN A 364 -12.91 9.00 22.12
C ASN A 364 -14.05 9.75 21.41
N ARG A 365 -14.77 9.04 20.56
CA ARG A 365 -15.76 9.58 19.63
C ARG A 365 -16.98 10.14 20.36
N PRO A 366 -17.60 11.24 19.88
CA PRO A 366 -18.90 11.67 20.38
C PRO A 366 -19.96 10.58 20.21
N GLY A 367 -20.82 10.36 21.23
CA GLY A 367 -21.79 9.29 21.21
C GLY A 367 -22.76 9.32 20.01
N ALA A 368 -23.07 10.52 19.50
CA ALA A 368 -23.90 10.68 18.30
C ALA A 368 -23.26 10.11 17.01
N GLN A 369 -21.95 9.84 17.03
CA GLN A 369 -21.21 9.24 15.92
C GLN A 369 -20.98 7.72 16.10
N ASP A 370 -21.49 7.14 17.18
CA ASP A 370 -21.42 5.70 17.36
C ASP A 370 -22.29 4.99 16.32
N ILE A 371 -21.75 3.94 15.73
CA ILE A 371 -22.51 3.04 14.87
C ILE A 371 -22.87 1.78 15.65
N ALA A 372 -24.13 1.41 15.59
CA ALA A 372 -24.55 0.08 16.00
C ALA A 372 -23.90 -0.92 15.04
N GLY A 373 -23.11 -1.82 15.52
CA GLY A 373 -22.38 -2.67 14.62
C GLY A 373 -21.85 -3.94 15.22
N PHE A 374 -20.99 -4.52 14.48
CA PHE A 374 -20.39 -5.80 14.66
C PHE A 374 -19.55 -5.86 15.97
N SER A 375 -19.90 -6.79 16.85
CA SER A 375 -19.41 -6.85 18.23
C SER A 375 -17.89 -6.96 18.40
N LEU A 376 -17.18 -7.49 17.41
CA LEU A 376 -15.70 -7.59 17.45
C LEU A 376 -15.01 -6.27 17.12
N ALA A 377 -15.62 -5.43 16.31
CA ALA A 377 -14.97 -4.29 15.69
C ALA A 377 -15.39 -2.97 16.30
N PHE A 378 -16.63 -2.90 16.81
CA PHE A 378 -17.16 -1.64 17.34
C PHE A 378 -16.35 -1.15 18.54
N SER A 379 -15.83 0.06 18.42
CA SER A 379 -15.10 0.74 19.50
C SER A 379 -15.59 2.18 19.67
N TYR A 380 -15.18 2.82 20.77
CA TYR A 380 -15.41 4.24 20.98
C TYR A 380 -14.35 5.12 20.35
N TYR A 381 -13.38 4.57 19.62
CA TYR A 381 -12.17 5.25 19.20
C TYR A 381 -12.06 5.41 17.70
N ASP A 382 -11.65 6.63 17.29
CA ASP A 382 -11.17 6.93 15.95
C ASP A 382 -9.69 7.29 16.01
N PHE A 383 -8.96 6.90 14.95
CA PHE A 383 -7.65 7.46 14.69
C PHE A 383 -7.84 8.80 13.99
N TYR A 384 -7.40 9.90 14.61
CA TYR A 384 -7.67 11.25 14.08
C TYR A 384 -6.43 12.14 13.99
N ARG A 385 -5.25 11.53 14.02
CA ARG A 385 -3.95 12.22 13.91
C ARG A 385 -3.90 13.24 12.77
N PHE A 386 -4.60 12.99 11.65
CA PHE A 386 -4.59 13.84 10.46
C PHE A 386 -5.82 14.76 10.33
N GLN A 387 -6.55 15.00 11.41
CA GLN A 387 -7.74 15.86 11.38
C GLN A 387 -7.44 17.29 10.91
N ALA A 388 -6.30 17.87 11.29
CA ALA A 388 -5.89 19.18 10.82
C ALA A 388 -5.71 19.22 9.29
N PHE A 389 -5.07 18.19 8.73
CA PHE A 389 -4.90 18.04 7.28
C PHE A 389 -6.25 17.85 6.56
N PHE A 390 -7.16 17.07 7.12
CA PHE A 390 -8.51 16.96 6.59
C PHE A 390 -9.24 18.32 6.61
N ASN A 391 -9.16 19.06 7.71
CA ASN A 391 -9.80 20.36 7.86
C ASN A 391 -9.26 21.41 6.87
N SER A 392 -8.00 21.29 6.43
CA SER A 392 -7.41 22.12 5.37
C SER A 392 -7.83 21.70 3.95
N GLN A 393 -8.91 20.91 3.80
CA GLN A 393 -9.36 20.34 2.53
C GLN A 393 -8.32 19.42 1.87
N ARG A 394 -7.47 18.81 2.69
CA ARG A 394 -6.35 17.97 2.28
C ARG A 394 -5.29 18.71 1.44
N VAL A 395 -5.20 20.01 1.62
CA VAL A 395 -4.11 20.84 1.05
C VAL A 395 -3.01 20.99 2.08
N GLY A 396 -1.78 20.62 1.71
CA GLY A 396 -0.60 20.71 2.57
C GLY A 396 0.22 19.43 2.61
N ASN A 397 1.19 19.40 3.50
CA ASN A 397 2.11 18.27 3.63
C ASN A 397 1.40 17.05 4.27
N TYR A 398 1.51 15.90 3.61
CA TYR A 398 1.04 14.63 4.12
C TYR A 398 2.17 13.58 4.05
N PRO A 399 2.47 12.87 5.15
CA PRO A 399 3.53 11.87 5.16
C PRO A 399 3.11 10.63 4.35
N VAL A 400 3.88 10.29 3.33
CA VAL A 400 3.73 9.03 2.59
C VAL A 400 4.65 7.94 3.13
N MET A 401 5.63 8.33 3.94
CA MET A 401 6.55 7.45 4.66
C MET A 401 7.12 8.20 5.86
N THR A 402 7.17 7.56 7.02
CA THR A 402 7.72 8.19 8.24
C THR A 402 9.12 7.69 8.56
N LEU A 403 9.91 8.53 9.22
CA LEU A 403 11.18 8.11 9.80
C LEU A 403 10.99 7.00 10.84
N ALA A 404 9.88 7.04 11.58
CA ALA A 404 9.54 5.99 12.53
C ALA A 404 9.37 4.62 11.84
N GLU A 405 8.73 4.56 10.67
CA GLU A 405 8.63 3.32 9.89
C GLU A 405 10.00 2.76 9.54
N MET A 406 10.93 3.59 9.09
CA MET A 406 12.29 3.15 8.76
C MET A 406 13.03 2.62 9.98
N LYS A 407 12.94 3.33 11.12
CA LYS A 407 13.53 2.85 12.38
C LYS A 407 12.93 1.50 12.80
N LEU A 408 11.62 1.33 12.68
CA LEU A 408 10.94 0.10 13.09
C LEU A 408 11.16 -1.05 12.09
N LEU A 409 11.36 -0.79 10.82
CA LEU A 409 11.84 -1.80 9.86
C LEU A 409 13.25 -2.28 10.18
N ALA A 410 14.17 -1.36 10.50
CA ALA A 410 15.52 -1.72 10.94
C ALA A 410 15.47 -2.50 12.27
N ALA A 411 14.61 -2.08 13.21
CA ALA A 411 14.43 -2.78 14.48
C ALA A 411 13.92 -4.22 14.28
N GLU A 412 12.93 -4.43 13.38
CA GLU A 412 12.50 -5.79 13.04
C GLU A 412 13.66 -6.63 12.51
N GLY A 413 14.47 -6.07 11.62
CA GLY A 413 15.66 -6.73 11.10
C GLY A 413 16.64 -7.11 12.21
N TYR A 414 16.92 -6.22 13.14
CA TYR A 414 17.80 -6.50 14.29
C TYR A 414 17.22 -7.57 15.21
N LEU A 415 15.92 -7.57 15.48
CA LEU A 415 15.30 -8.64 16.29
C LEU A 415 15.39 -9.99 15.56
N ARG A 416 15.14 -10.03 14.26
CA ARG A 416 15.19 -11.26 13.46
C ARG A 416 16.60 -11.80 13.25
N THR A 417 17.61 -10.96 13.41
CA THR A 417 19.04 -11.35 13.39
C THR A 417 19.64 -11.46 14.79
N ASN A 418 18.80 -11.53 15.82
CA ASN A 418 19.17 -11.68 17.23
C ASN A 418 20.10 -10.58 17.77
N GLN A 419 19.91 -9.35 17.30
CA GLN A 419 20.65 -8.16 17.70
C GLN A 419 19.76 -7.23 18.56
N VAL A 420 19.19 -7.76 19.64
CA VAL A 420 18.16 -7.10 20.45
C VAL A 420 18.59 -5.71 20.94
N ALA A 421 19.84 -5.57 21.38
CA ALA A 421 20.37 -4.30 21.88
C ALA A 421 20.34 -3.17 20.85
N LEU A 422 20.44 -3.48 19.54
CA LEU A 422 20.36 -2.51 18.46
C LEU A 422 18.91 -2.16 18.10
N ALA A 423 17.96 -3.05 18.35
CA ALA A 423 16.54 -2.83 18.12
C ALA A 423 15.92 -1.89 19.18
N VAL A 424 16.33 -2.01 20.43
CA VAL A 424 15.75 -1.26 21.56
C VAL A 424 15.66 0.25 21.31
N PRO A 425 16.73 0.99 21.00
CA PRO A 425 16.64 2.44 20.80
C PRO A 425 15.77 2.83 19.60
N LEU A 426 15.64 1.96 18.61
CA LEU A 426 14.81 2.20 17.44
C LEU A 426 13.32 2.05 17.75
N ILE A 427 12.96 1.08 18.61
CA ILE A 427 11.59 0.90 19.10
C ILE A 427 11.24 2.01 20.09
N ASP A 428 12.15 2.37 20.99
CA ASP A 428 11.98 3.42 21.98
C ASP A 428 11.80 4.82 21.35
N TYR A 429 12.27 5.02 20.13
CA TYR A 429 11.99 6.26 19.38
C TYR A 429 10.49 6.57 19.30
N SER A 430 9.65 5.58 19.07
CA SER A 430 8.18 5.71 19.09
C SER A 430 7.63 5.46 20.50
N ARG A 431 8.01 4.36 21.10
CA ARG A 431 7.48 3.91 22.39
C ARG A 431 7.63 4.96 23.50
N VAL A 432 8.84 5.42 23.74
CA VAL A 432 9.14 6.47 24.73
C VAL A 432 8.83 7.85 24.15
N GLY A 433 9.31 8.10 22.95
CA GLY A 433 9.26 9.45 22.35
C GLY A 433 7.86 9.90 21.94
N LYS A 434 6.93 8.99 21.63
CA LYS A 434 5.55 9.31 21.22
C LYS A 434 4.52 8.77 22.21
N GLY A 435 4.64 7.49 22.58
CA GLY A 435 3.71 6.84 23.51
C GLY A 435 3.94 7.19 24.97
N ASN A 436 5.09 7.76 25.32
CA ASN A 436 5.53 7.96 26.71
C ASN A 436 5.42 6.68 27.55
N LEU A 437 5.65 5.53 26.90
CA LEU A 437 5.67 4.22 27.54
C LEU A 437 7.06 3.92 28.12
N PRO A 438 7.16 3.01 29.11
CA PRO A 438 8.45 2.62 29.67
C PRO A 438 9.42 2.13 28.59
N SER A 439 10.69 2.55 28.68
CA SER A 439 11.76 2.12 27.77
C SER A 439 11.98 0.60 27.84
N LEU A 440 12.37 0.02 26.72
CA LEU A 440 12.78 -1.39 26.60
C LEU A 440 14.25 -1.61 27.00
N ALA A 441 14.94 -0.59 27.52
CA ALA A 441 16.31 -0.71 27.99
C ALA A 441 16.43 -1.83 29.04
N GLY A 442 17.42 -2.70 28.87
CA GLY A 442 17.59 -3.88 29.73
C GLY A 442 16.95 -5.17 29.20
N ILE A 443 16.11 -5.12 28.17
CA ILE A 443 15.66 -6.32 27.49
C ILE A 443 16.77 -6.81 26.56
N THR A 444 17.14 -8.08 26.72
CA THR A 444 18.25 -8.71 25.98
C THR A 444 17.82 -9.92 25.15
N ASP A 445 16.57 -10.34 25.28
CA ASP A 445 16.01 -11.51 24.59
C ASP A 445 14.61 -11.23 24.01
N LEU A 446 14.09 -12.19 23.26
CA LEU A 446 12.78 -12.09 22.59
C LEU A 446 11.60 -12.60 23.43
N THR A 447 11.84 -13.05 24.67
CA THR A 447 10.84 -13.70 25.52
C THR A 447 10.44 -12.86 26.71
N THR A 448 11.34 -12.00 27.18
CA THR A 448 11.09 -11.13 28.35
C THR A 448 9.90 -10.19 28.06
N PRO A 449 8.89 -10.19 28.96
CA PRO A 449 7.76 -9.26 28.83
C PRO A 449 8.21 -7.80 28.87
N VAL A 450 7.50 -6.93 28.13
CA VAL A 450 7.75 -5.48 28.18
C VAL A 450 7.53 -4.91 29.59
N PRO A 451 8.30 -3.88 30.00
CA PRO A 451 8.17 -3.29 31.33
C PRO A 451 6.81 -2.58 31.49
N GLY A 452 6.39 -2.44 32.77
CA GLY A 452 5.14 -1.80 33.17
C GLY A 452 4.29 -2.66 34.12
N GLY A 453 4.64 -3.93 34.35
CA GLY A 453 3.84 -4.83 35.19
C GLY A 453 2.41 -4.94 34.69
N ASN A 454 1.41 -4.75 35.54
CA ASN A 454 -0.01 -4.76 35.14
C ASN A 454 -0.39 -3.62 34.18
N GLY A 455 0.41 -2.57 34.11
CA GLY A 455 0.25 -1.44 33.19
C GLY A 455 1.05 -1.58 31.89
N CYS A 456 1.52 -2.79 31.54
CA CYS A 456 2.29 -3.00 30.34
C CYS A 456 1.47 -2.78 29.05
N VAL A 457 2.11 -2.21 28.03
CA VAL A 457 1.58 -2.04 26.68
C VAL A 457 2.65 -2.53 25.69
N PRO A 458 2.28 -3.38 24.71
CA PRO A 458 0.96 -3.95 24.46
C PRO A 458 0.63 -5.12 25.37
N ARG A 459 -0.67 -5.34 25.55
CA ARG A 459 -1.23 -6.58 26.09
C ARG A 459 -1.73 -7.41 24.92
N VAL A 460 -1.29 -8.64 24.81
CA VAL A 460 -1.63 -9.52 23.67
C VAL A 460 -2.46 -10.71 24.12
N PRO A 461 -3.47 -11.12 23.35
CA PRO A 461 -4.27 -12.29 23.64
C PRO A 461 -3.41 -13.55 23.78
N GLN A 462 -3.77 -14.42 24.71
CA GLN A 462 -3.03 -15.66 25.01
C GLN A 462 -3.82 -16.88 24.58
N GLY A 463 -3.18 -17.70 23.75
CA GLY A 463 -3.71 -19.01 23.37
C GLY A 463 -3.65 -20.04 24.51
N PRO A 464 -4.30 -21.23 24.35
CA PRO A 464 -5.01 -21.63 23.14
C PRO A 464 -6.42 -21.05 22.98
N ASN A 465 -7.01 -20.52 24.06
CA ASN A 465 -8.44 -20.11 24.05
C ASN A 465 -8.63 -18.61 23.78
N PHE A 466 -7.59 -17.81 23.87
CA PHE A 466 -7.62 -16.36 23.65
C PHE A 466 -8.70 -15.60 24.45
N THR A 467 -8.92 -16.05 25.70
CA THR A 467 -9.89 -15.46 26.63
C THR A 467 -9.26 -14.49 27.64
N SER A 468 -7.97 -14.32 27.58
CA SER A 468 -7.20 -13.40 28.42
C SER A 468 -6.01 -12.83 27.65
N SER A 469 -5.40 -11.78 28.18
CA SER A 469 -4.19 -11.17 27.64
C SER A 469 -3.03 -11.21 28.63
N ALA A 470 -1.82 -11.10 28.11
CA ALA A 470 -0.61 -10.90 28.90
C ALA A 470 0.26 -9.78 28.28
N CYS A 471 1.26 -9.33 29.04
CA CYS A 471 2.27 -8.43 28.49
C CYS A 471 2.93 -9.05 27.27
N GLY A 472 2.98 -8.32 26.18
CA GLY A 472 3.77 -8.70 25.01
C GLY A 472 5.27 -8.68 25.31
N ASN A 473 6.05 -9.29 24.46
CA ASN A 473 7.51 -9.20 24.46
C ASN A 473 8.00 -8.03 23.58
N ILE A 474 9.30 -7.90 23.39
CA ILE A 474 9.87 -6.82 22.56
C ILE A 474 9.40 -6.88 21.10
N PHE A 475 9.13 -8.06 20.55
CA PHE A 475 8.62 -8.17 19.18
C PHE A 475 7.17 -7.69 19.09
N GLU A 476 6.35 -7.97 20.09
CA GLU A 476 4.99 -7.42 20.20
C GLU A 476 5.00 -5.90 20.42
N ALA A 477 5.97 -5.37 21.18
CA ALA A 477 6.18 -3.93 21.28
C ALA A 477 6.54 -3.32 19.92
N LEU A 478 7.46 -3.92 19.16
CA LEU A 478 7.77 -3.51 17.80
C LEU A 478 6.51 -3.43 16.92
N LYS A 479 5.68 -4.50 16.91
CA LYS A 479 4.44 -4.55 16.15
C LYS A 479 3.49 -3.41 16.55
N TRP A 480 3.32 -3.20 17.85
CA TRP A 480 2.48 -2.14 18.39
C TRP A 480 2.96 -0.76 17.90
N GLU A 481 4.24 -0.45 18.12
CA GLU A 481 4.82 0.83 17.73
C GLU A 481 4.72 1.06 16.21
N LYS A 482 4.97 0.03 15.41
CA LYS A 482 4.89 0.14 13.96
C LYS A 482 3.45 0.40 13.50
N ARG A 483 2.47 -0.27 14.08
CA ARG A 483 1.05 -0.03 13.81
C ARG A 483 0.67 1.42 14.13
N MET A 484 1.09 1.92 15.29
CA MET A 484 0.79 3.30 15.70
C MET A 484 1.40 4.34 14.73
N GLU A 485 2.65 4.15 14.33
CA GLU A 485 3.36 5.12 13.50
C GLU A 485 3.02 5.04 12.02
N THR A 486 2.48 3.91 11.54
CA THR A 486 2.10 3.72 10.13
C THR A 486 0.59 3.76 9.90
N ALA A 487 -0.23 3.93 10.96
CA ALA A 487 -1.67 4.06 10.80
C ALA A 487 -2.00 5.23 9.86
N TYR A 488 -2.79 4.94 8.83
CA TYR A 488 -3.17 5.88 7.77
C TYR A 488 -1.98 6.48 7.00
N ILE A 489 -0.83 5.82 7.00
CA ILE A 489 0.38 6.23 6.28
C ILE A 489 0.83 5.10 5.36
N GLY A 490 1.23 5.46 4.15
CA GLY A 490 1.62 4.48 3.14
C GLY A 490 0.43 3.72 2.56
N TYR A 491 0.70 2.63 1.88
CA TYR A 491 -0.28 1.82 1.17
C TYR A 491 -0.34 0.42 1.79
N GLY A 492 -1.40 0.16 2.55
CA GLY A 492 -1.65 -1.15 3.15
C GLY A 492 -0.61 -1.64 4.16
N SER A 493 0.13 -0.73 4.82
CA SER A 493 1.24 -1.10 5.72
C SER A 493 0.84 -2.09 6.80
N TRP A 494 -0.30 -1.88 7.47
CA TRP A 494 -0.80 -2.82 8.49
C TRP A 494 -1.13 -4.19 7.91
N TYR A 495 -1.74 -4.22 6.73
CA TYR A 495 -2.08 -5.46 6.06
C TYR A 495 -0.82 -6.26 5.69
N PHE A 496 0.17 -5.62 5.03
CA PHE A 496 1.38 -6.29 4.60
C PHE A 496 2.23 -6.78 5.76
N ASP A 497 2.35 -5.99 6.82
CA ASP A 497 3.05 -6.40 8.02
C ASP A 497 2.31 -7.55 8.73
N SER A 498 1.00 -7.40 8.94
CA SER A 498 0.19 -8.41 9.65
C SER A 498 0.17 -9.76 8.93
N ARG A 499 0.13 -9.78 7.58
CA ARG A 499 0.23 -11.05 6.85
C ARG A 499 1.59 -11.73 7.03
N GLY A 500 2.67 -10.95 7.02
CA GLY A 500 4.03 -11.45 7.23
C GLY A 500 4.29 -11.87 8.70
N TRP A 501 3.60 -11.26 9.66
CA TRP A 501 3.67 -11.66 11.08
C TRP A 501 2.74 -12.82 11.45
N GLY A 502 1.73 -13.12 10.60
CA GLY A 502 0.71 -14.11 10.87
C GLY A 502 -0.46 -13.58 11.72
N ASP A 503 -0.61 -12.28 11.82
CA ASP A 503 -1.57 -11.60 12.69
C ASP A 503 -2.95 -11.36 12.04
N LEU A 504 -3.08 -11.61 10.73
CA LEU A 504 -4.36 -11.44 10.04
C LEU A 504 -5.41 -12.44 10.56
N PRO A 505 -6.69 -12.06 10.63
CA PRO A 505 -7.76 -12.99 10.94
C PRO A 505 -7.78 -14.19 9.99
N GLN A 506 -8.19 -15.34 10.50
CA GLN A 506 -8.30 -16.57 9.72
C GLN A 506 -9.17 -16.36 8.48
N GLY A 507 -8.76 -16.91 7.34
CA GLY A 507 -9.44 -16.77 6.06
C GLY A 507 -9.18 -15.46 5.34
N THR A 508 -8.38 -14.55 5.89
CA THR A 508 -7.97 -13.33 5.17
C THR A 508 -7.08 -13.71 3.98
N ALA A 509 -7.42 -13.19 2.81
CA ALA A 509 -6.61 -13.36 1.61
C ALA A 509 -5.23 -12.75 1.80
N LEU A 510 -4.18 -13.46 1.41
CA LEU A 510 -2.79 -13.00 1.51
C LEU A 510 -2.33 -12.19 0.29
N HIS A 511 -3.13 -12.18 -0.75
CA HIS A 511 -2.91 -11.41 -1.99
C HIS A 511 -4.25 -11.25 -2.74
N TRP A 512 -4.28 -10.39 -3.73
CA TRP A 512 -5.41 -10.19 -4.63
C TRP A 512 -5.23 -11.01 -5.91
N PRO A 513 -6.30 -11.49 -6.52
CA PRO A 513 -6.23 -12.13 -7.84
C PRO A 513 -5.90 -11.11 -8.92
N VAL A 514 -5.32 -11.55 -10.03
CA VAL A 514 -5.33 -10.75 -11.26
C VAL A 514 -6.79 -10.46 -11.61
N PRO A 515 -7.17 -9.19 -11.82
CA PRO A 515 -8.56 -8.83 -12.09
C PRO A 515 -9.12 -9.60 -13.28
N TRP A 516 -10.38 -10.06 -13.18
CA TRP A 516 -11.00 -10.84 -14.24
C TRP A 516 -11.01 -10.12 -15.60
N GLN A 517 -11.07 -8.80 -15.58
CA GLN A 517 -11.02 -7.97 -16.80
C GLN A 517 -9.68 -8.12 -17.53
N GLU A 518 -8.58 -8.20 -16.81
CA GLU A 518 -7.26 -8.45 -17.38
C GLU A 518 -7.16 -9.87 -17.96
N MET A 519 -7.72 -10.84 -17.25
CA MET A 519 -7.75 -12.23 -17.72
C MET A 519 -8.60 -12.38 -18.97
N ASP A 520 -9.71 -11.64 -19.04
CA ASP A 520 -10.60 -11.58 -20.20
C ASP A 520 -9.92 -10.96 -21.42
N ALA A 521 -9.27 -9.82 -21.22
CA ALA A 521 -8.50 -9.13 -22.28
C ALA A 521 -7.37 -10.01 -22.86
N ARG A 522 -6.81 -10.92 -22.05
CA ARG A 522 -5.81 -11.91 -22.49
C ARG A 522 -6.41 -13.16 -23.12
N SER A 523 -7.72 -13.25 -23.26
CA SER A 523 -8.43 -14.43 -23.81
C SER A 523 -8.12 -15.74 -23.04
N THR A 524 -7.81 -15.65 -21.76
CA THR A 524 -7.47 -16.80 -20.90
C THR A 524 -8.70 -17.27 -20.14
N THR A 525 -9.68 -17.84 -20.82
CA THR A 525 -10.98 -18.27 -20.26
C THR A 525 -10.88 -19.28 -19.11
N SER A 526 -9.75 -19.97 -18.96
CA SER A 526 -9.56 -21.02 -17.94
C SER A 526 -9.02 -20.51 -16.60
N ARG A 527 -8.86 -19.18 -16.41
CA ARG A 527 -8.16 -18.63 -15.25
C ARG A 527 -8.93 -17.54 -14.51
N PHE A 528 -10.25 -17.51 -14.63
CA PHE A 528 -11.04 -16.77 -13.66
C PHE A 528 -11.00 -17.55 -12.35
N TYR A 529 -10.27 -17.03 -11.40
CA TYR A 529 -10.16 -17.66 -10.11
C TYR A 529 -10.63 -16.71 -9.00
N ASN A 530 -11.29 -17.30 -8.02
CA ASN A 530 -11.61 -16.61 -6.79
C ASN A 530 -10.41 -16.66 -5.85
N MET A 531 -10.22 -15.61 -5.15
CA MET A 531 -9.18 -15.60 -4.16
C MET A 531 -9.53 -16.44 -2.96
N PRO A 532 -8.50 -17.06 -2.48
CA PRO A 532 -7.12 -17.09 -2.92
C PRO A 532 -6.87 -18.34 -3.74
N ASP A 533 -6.95 -18.24 -4.98
CA ASP A 533 -6.74 -19.43 -5.77
C ASP A 533 -5.53 -19.39 -6.64
N VAL A 534 -4.40 -19.38 -6.11
CA VAL A 534 -3.26 -19.83 -6.91
C VAL A 534 -3.16 -21.35 -6.90
N ALA A 535 -3.61 -21.97 -5.84
CA ALA A 535 -3.62 -23.41 -5.65
C ALA A 535 -5.02 -24.02 -5.80
N LYS A 536 -5.92 -23.40 -6.58
CA LYS A 536 -7.24 -23.93 -6.94
C LYS A 536 -8.13 -24.24 -5.73
N GLY A 537 -8.30 -23.27 -4.85
CA GLY A 537 -9.18 -23.39 -3.69
C GLY A 537 -8.47 -23.68 -2.37
N THR A 538 -7.15 -23.77 -2.38
CA THR A 538 -6.41 -23.72 -1.12
C THR A 538 -6.37 -22.28 -0.65
N LEU A 539 -7.16 -21.95 0.35
CA LEU A 539 -7.10 -20.65 1.00
C LEU A 539 -5.75 -20.52 1.72
N PRO A 540 -4.80 -19.70 1.24
CA PRO A 540 -3.67 -19.28 2.03
C PRO A 540 -4.17 -18.23 3.02
N GLY A 541 -5.22 -18.53 3.78
CA GLY A 541 -5.62 -17.73 4.91
C GLY A 541 -4.47 -17.65 5.89
N ALA A 542 -4.42 -16.63 6.70
CA ALA A 542 -3.59 -16.61 7.88
C ALA A 542 -3.99 -17.81 8.73
N ALA A 543 -3.30 -18.93 8.49
CA ALA A 543 -3.77 -20.28 8.89
C ALA A 543 -3.83 -20.47 10.40
N ALA A 544 -3.25 -19.57 11.15
CA ALA A 544 -3.40 -19.48 12.60
C ALA A 544 -3.18 -18.02 12.94
N SER A 545 -4.25 -17.26 13.09
CA SER A 545 -4.11 -15.94 13.66
C SER A 545 -3.33 -16.03 14.97
N THR A 546 -2.22 -15.34 15.06
CA THR A 546 -1.40 -15.26 16.28
C THR A 546 -2.23 -14.84 17.49
N TYR A 547 -3.34 -14.15 17.25
CA TYR A 547 -4.21 -13.58 18.27
C TYR A 547 -5.58 -14.27 18.37
N GLY A 548 -5.82 -15.36 17.66
CA GLY A 548 -7.04 -16.16 17.77
C GLY A 548 -8.28 -15.56 17.08
N LEU A 549 -8.12 -14.83 15.98
CA LEU A 549 -9.24 -14.29 15.20
C LEU A 549 -9.41 -14.97 13.85
#